data_f583cf68b4d3bdce4e91aa7b4f5fe762
#
_entry.id   f583cf68b4d3bdce4e91aa7b4f5fe762
#
_cell.length_a   1.000
_cell.length_b   1.000
_cell.length_c   1.000
_cell.angle_alpha   90.00
_cell.angle_beta   90.00
_cell.angle_gamma   90.00
#
_symmetry.space_group_name_H-M   'P 1'
#
loop_
_entity.id
_entity.type
_entity.pdbx_description
1 polymer ?
#
loop_
_entity_poly.entity_id
_entity_poly.type
_entity_poly.pdbx_seq_one_letter_code
_entity_poly.pdbx_strand_id
1 'polypeptide(L)'
;MVRFSISEGEYKRRIERVRKILAKGKLDALYLTNATSMFYLTGYSFISTERPAALVIPLDGKITFLGPLLEKDHVPLETRIIEDVRTYLDYPGEKHPIKYFAEFLKEMGLARKRMGTDSKAGASGMWGYKGQPLTKELREAKFLDAGELIPSMRLVKSEEEIALMRESAKWANLAQTLLQEYVADGSWDVEVALAATQEASAIMKKTLGPEYVPLRSTYPVNAGFRGQIGEMSAIPHSTATPRTIRKGDVIIGEVTVDIGGYSCELERTMIFGKPTTKQRRYFNVMVEAMEAAFRTFKLGAKCSDIDKATIAVFKKAGFAHLVKHHTGHGLGLEGHEPPWLDVGNDELLRSGIIVSCEPGIYETGFAGFRHSDTVLVTEEGAELLTYYPRDLESLTIS
;
A
#
# COMPACT_ATOMS: atom_id res chain seq x y z
N MET A 1 -0.18 -4.52 25.63
CA MET A 1 -0.21 -5.56 24.60
C MET A 1 -0.27 -4.85 23.26
N VAL A 2 0.62 -5.14 22.32
CA VAL A 2 0.58 -4.56 20.98
C VAL A 2 -0.63 -5.16 20.27
N ARG A 3 -1.45 -4.32 19.68
CA ARG A 3 -2.62 -4.76 18.92
C ARG A 3 -2.23 -4.86 17.45
N PHE A 4 -2.49 -5.99 16.81
CA PHE A 4 -2.12 -6.25 15.42
C PHE A 4 -3.28 -6.04 14.43
N SER A 5 -4.34 -5.36 14.86
CA SER A 5 -5.51 -5.05 14.05
C SER A 5 -6.16 -3.74 14.51
N ILE A 6 -6.90 -3.13 13.61
CA ILE A 6 -7.75 -1.97 13.90
C ILE A 6 -8.88 -2.36 14.86
N SER A 7 -9.25 -1.45 15.76
CA SER A 7 -10.33 -1.69 16.72
C SER A 7 -11.71 -1.60 16.08
N GLU A 8 -12.68 -2.32 16.64
CA GLU A 8 -14.10 -2.17 16.29
C GLU A 8 -14.57 -0.72 16.49
N GLY A 9 -14.05 -0.04 17.53
CA GLY A 9 -14.33 1.37 17.78
C GLY A 9 -13.87 2.27 16.64
N GLU A 10 -12.68 2.03 16.06
CA GLU A 10 -12.19 2.79 14.92
C GLU A 10 -13.03 2.52 13.67
N TYR A 11 -13.38 1.26 13.39
CA TYR A 11 -14.29 0.94 12.27
C TYR A 11 -15.63 1.67 12.41
N LYS A 12 -16.22 1.69 13.62
CA LYS A 12 -17.47 2.44 13.88
C LYS A 12 -17.30 3.93 13.61
N ARG A 13 -16.19 4.55 14.03
CA ARG A 13 -15.87 5.96 13.72
C ARG A 13 -15.78 6.23 12.22
N ARG A 14 -15.17 5.31 11.46
CA ARG A 14 -15.09 5.40 9.99
C ARG A 14 -16.46 5.34 9.34
N ILE A 15 -17.31 4.42 9.76
CA ILE A 15 -18.71 4.32 9.29
C ILE A 15 -19.51 5.60 9.61
N GLU A 16 -19.40 6.13 10.82
CA GLU A 16 -20.05 7.39 11.19
C GLU A 16 -19.57 8.56 10.33
N ARG A 17 -18.26 8.61 10.02
CA ARG A 17 -17.71 9.63 9.12
C ARG A 17 -18.29 9.48 7.72
N VAL A 18 -18.40 8.27 7.18
CA VAL A 18 -19.08 7.99 5.91
C VAL A 18 -20.50 8.51 5.94
N ARG A 19 -21.29 8.15 6.95
CA ARG A 19 -22.70 8.59 7.10
C ARG A 19 -22.82 10.11 7.16
N LYS A 20 -21.94 10.81 7.85
CA LYS A 20 -21.90 12.30 7.85
C LYS A 20 -21.64 12.86 6.46
N ILE A 21 -20.75 12.25 5.68
CA ILE A 21 -20.47 12.66 4.30
C ILE A 21 -21.69 12.41 3.41
N LEU A 22 -22.34 11.25 3.54
CA LEU A 22 -23.57 10.91 2.82
C LEU A 22 -24.68 11.94 3.09
N ALA A 23 -24.92 12.26 4.35
CA ALA A 23 -25.92 13.25 4.76
C ALA A 23 -25.64 14.63 4.13
N LYS A 24 -24.39 15.11 4.20
CA LYS A 24 -23.98 16.38 3.57
C LYS A 24 -24.14 16.35 2.04
N GLY A 25 -23.84 15.22 1.40
CA GLY A 25 -23.97 15.02 -0.04
C GLY A 25 -25.40 14.73 -0.50
N LYS A 26 -26.37 14.63 0.43
CA LYS A 26 -27.75 14.20 0.16
C LYS A 26 -27.78 12.86 -0.57
N LEU A 27 -26.95 11.90 -0.10
CA LEU A 27 -26.90 10.53 -0.54
C LEU A 27 -27.63 9.63 0.47
N ASP A 28 -28.37 8.65 -0.03
CA ASP A 28 -29.11 7.71 0.81
C ASP A 28 -28.28 6.50 1.20
N ALA A 29 -27.25 6.17 0.42
CA ALA A 29 -26.33 5.07 0.70
C ALA A 29 -24.99 5.24 -0.02
N LEU A 30 -23.97 4.52 0.45
CA LEU A 30 -22.73 4.25 -0.28
C LEU A 30 -22.74 2.78 -0.71
N TYR A 31 -22.44 2.53 -1.98
CA TYR A 31 -22.31 1.22 -2.59
C TYR A 31 -20.88 1.06 -3.08
N LEU A 32 -20.09 0.18 -2.44
CA LEU A 32 -18.68 -0.02 -2.71
C LEU A 32 -18.42 -1.41 -3.28
N THR A 33 -17.49 -1.48 -4.22
CA THR A 33 -17.03 -2.73 -4.84
C THR A 33 -15.53 -2.98 -4.67
N ASN A 34 -14.77 -1.96 -4.27
CA ASN A 34 -13.32 -2.07 -4.04
C ASN A 34 -13.05 -2.80 -2.72
N ALA A 35 -12.32 -3.92 -2.77
CA ALA A 35 -12.04 -4.77 -1.61
C ALA A 35 -11.22 -4.05 -0.52
N THR A 36 -10.25 -3.20 -0.90
CA THR A 36 -9.46 -2.42 0.06
C THR A 36 -10.33 -1.40 0.80
N SER A 37 -11.27 -0.75 0.10
CA SER A 37 -12.24 0.17 0.71
C SER A 37 -13.20 -0.56 1.67
N MET A 38 -13.65 -1.77 1.31
CA MET A 38 -14.46 -2.60 2.21
C MET A 38 -13.67 -2.98 3.47
N PHE A 39 -12.43 -3.46 3.30
CA PHE A 39 -11.55 -3.78 4.42
C PHE A 39 -11.31 -2.58 5.33
N TYR A 40 -10.98 -1.41 4.77
CA TYR A 40 -10.77 -0.18 5.52
C TYR A 40 -11.95 0.18 6.44
N LEU A 41 -13.16 -0.07 5.96
CA LEU A 41 -14.38 0.29 6.70
C LEU A 41 -14.87 -0.76 7.68
N THR A 42 -14.52 -2.04 7.45
CA THR A 42 -15.16 -3.15 8.18
C THR A 42 -14.19 -4.13 8.82
N GLY A 43 -12.93 -4.14 8.39
CA GLY A 43 -11.95 -5.16 8.77
C GLY A 43 -12.16 -6.50 8.09
N TYR A 44 -13.16 -6.61 7.21
CA TYR A 44 -13.43 -7.84 6.47
C TYR A 44 -12.47 -8.00 5.30
N SER A 45 -11.67 -9.05 5.34
CA SER A 45 -10.74 -9.43 4.27
C SER A 45 -11.21 -10.70 3.59
N PHE A 46 -11.31 -10.69 2.27
CA PHE A 46 -11.71 -11.84 1.47
C PHE A 46 -10.88 -11.95 0.19
N ILE A 47 -10.86 -13.14 -0.39
CA ILE A 47 -10.16 -13.37 -1.66
C ILE A 47 -11.01 -12.81 -2.79
N SER A 48 -10.60 -11.65 -3.32
CA SER A 48 -11.26 -11.03 -4.48
C SER A 48 -10.93 -11.84 -5.75
N THR A 49 -11.97 -12.37 -6.39
CA THR A 49 -11.87 -13.19 -7.61
C THR A 49 -12.72 -12.60 -8.74
N GLU A 50 -13.18 -13.43 -9.68
CA GLU A 50 -14.17 -13.07 -10.70
C GLU A 50 -15.57 -12.83 -10.13
N ARG A 51 -15.83 -13.29 -8.90
CA ARG A 51 -17.15 -13.22 -8.24
C ARG A 51 -17.45 -11.79 -7.79
N PRO A 52 -18.54 -11.17 -8.25
CA PRO A 52 -18.94 -9.86 -7.77
C PRO A 52 -19.17 -9.83 -6.26
N ALA A 53 -18.63 -8.79 -5.62
CA ALA A 53 -18.90 -8.48 -4.22
C ALA A 53 -19.16 -6.98 -4.06
N ALA A 54 -19.97 -6.60 -3.08
CA ALA A 54 -20.23 -5.20 -2.75
C ALA A 54 -20.54 -5.02 -1.26
N LEU A 55 -20.21 -3.83 -0.75
CA LEU A 55 -20.60 -3.37 0.59
C LEU A 55 -21.58 -2.22 0.44
N VAL A 56 -22.72 -2.32 1.11
CA VAL A 56 -23.74 -1.27 1.14
C VAL A 56 -23.78 -0.65 2.53
N ILE A 57 -23.57 0.65 2.61
CA ILE A 57 -23.66 1.45 3.83
C ILE A 57 -24.80 2.44 3.65
N PRO A 58 -26.01 2.13 4.14
CA PRO A 58 -27.11 3.08 4.13
C PRO A 58 -26.83 4.26 5.07
N LEU A 59 -27.42 5.43 4.75
CA LEU A 59 -27.43 6.58 5.66
C LEU A 59 -27.98 6.17 7.03
N ASP A 60 -29.09 5.41 7.02
CA ASP A 60 -29.70 4.78 8.17
C ASP A 60 -29.96 3.30 7.88
N GLY A 61 -29.65 2.41 8.84
CA GLY A 61 -29.86 0.98 8.71
C GLY A 61 -28.60 0.14 8.76
N LYS A 62 -28.74 -1.15 8.44
CA LYS A 62 -27.69 -2.17 8.56
C LYS A 62 -26.67 -2.07 7.45
N ILE A 63 -25.41 -2.21 7.82
CA ILE A 63 -24.31 -2.37 6.87
C ILE A 63 -24.42 -3.79 6.31
N THR A 64 -24.54 -3.88 4.99
CA THR A 64 -24.85 -5.14 4.31
C THR A 64 -23.75 -5.52 3.32
N PHE A 65 -23.25 -6.73 3.41
CA PHE A 65 -22.39 -7.33 2.40
C PHE A 65 -23.22 -8.09 1.38
N LEU A 66 -22.94 -7.87 0.11
CA LEU A 66 -23.51 -8.60 -1.02
C LEU A 66 -22.39 -9.40 -1.68
N GLY A 67 -22.53 -10.71 -1.79
CA GLY A 67 -21.44 -11.51 -2.34
C GLY A 67 -21.81 -12.97 -2.63
N PRO A 68 -20.83 -13.80 -3.03
CA PRO A 68 -21.07 -15.20 -3.27
C PRO A 68 -21.36 -15.96 -1.96
N LEU A 69 -22.10 -17.08 -2.07
CA LEU A 69 -22.52 -17.89 -0.92
C LEU A 69 -21.34 -18.37 -0.06
N LEU A 70 -20.17 -18.58 -0.66
CA LEU A 70 -18.96 -19.01 0.05
C LEU A 70 -18.50 -18.01 1.14
N GLU A 71 -18.92 -16.74 1.07
CA GLU A 71 -18.56 -15.72 2.06
C GLU A 71 -19.59 -15.62 3.21
N LYS A 72 -20.72 -16.35 3.13
CA LYS A 72 -21.82 -16.22 4.10
C LYS A 72 -21.39 -16.48 5.53
N ASP A 73 -20.62 -17.55 5.73
CA ASP A 73 -20.17 -17.96 7.06
C ASP A 73 -18.82 -17.31 7.43
N HIS A 74 -18.07 -16.82 6.44
CA HIS A 74 -16.79 -16.17 6.63
C HIS A 74 -16.95 -14.75 7.22
N VAL A 75 -17.88 -13.94 6.70
CA VAL A 75 -18.10 -12.56 7.17
C VAL A 75 -18.25 -12.47 8.70
N PRO A 76 -19.13 -13.23 9.37
CA PRO A 76 -19.33 -13.10 10.81
C PRO A 76 -18.17 -13.63 11.66
N LEU A 77 -17.22 -14.37 11.08
CA LEU A 77 -15.99 -14.78 11.75
C LEU A 77 -14.98 -13.63 11.82
N GLU A 78 -14.92 -12.80 10.77
CA GLU A 78 -13.92 -11.76 10.61
C GLU A 78 -14.34 -10.40 11.22
N THR A 79 -15.63 -10.05 11.15
CA THR A 79 -16.08 -8.71 11.54
C THR A 79 -17.47 -8.69 12.18
N ARG A 80 -17.67 -7.70 13.06
CA ARG A 80 -18.99 -7.35 13.64
C ARG A 80 -19.58 -6.07 13.05
N ILE A 81 -18.85 -5.43 12.14
CA ILE A 81 -19.30 -4.18 11.50
C ILE A 81 -20.34 -4.47 10.42
N ILE A 82 -20.21 -5.59 9.72
CA ILE A 82 -21.21 -6.06 8.75
C ILE A 82 -22.34 -6.77 9.52
N GLU A 83 -23.55 -6.25 9.41
CA GLU A 83 -24.70 -6.66 10.20
C GLU A 83 -25.69 -7.53 9.40
N ASP A 84 -25.57 -7.53 8.06
CA ASP A 84 -26.41 -8.32 7.15
C ASP A 84 -25.54 -8.86 6.00
N VAL A 85 -25.80 -10.10 5.59
CA VAL A 85 -25.07 -10.79 4.52
C VAL A 85 -26.07 -11.39 3.55
N ARG A 86 -26.06 -10.91 2.30
CA ARG A 86 -26.93 -11.39 1.23
C ARG A 86 -26.12 -12.02 0.13
N THR A 87 -26.49 -13.24 -0.24
CA THR A 87 -25.64 -14.05 -1.11
C THR A 87 -26.35 -14.57 -2.34
N TYR A 88 -25.58 -14.75 -3.40
CA TYR A 88 -25.93 -15.56 -4.57
C TYR A 88 -25.07 -16.83 -4.58
N LEU A 89 -25.53 -17.88 -5.25
CA LEU A 89 -24.86 -19.20 -5.17
C LEU A 89 -23.44 -19.17 -5.73
N ASP A 90 -23.29 -18.75 -7.00
CA ASP A 90 -21.98 -18.65 -7.67
C ASP A 90 -22.07 -17.78 -8.95
N TYR A 91 -20.92 -17.53 -9.59
CA TYR A 91 -20.80 -16.78 -10.83
C TYR A 91 -20.21 -17.69 -11.93
N PRO A 92 -20.75 -17.66 -13.16
CA PRO A 92 -21.81 -16.76 -13.63
C PRO A 92 -23.25 -17.16 -13.23
N GLY A 93 -23.51 -18.40 -12.79
CA GLY A 93 -24.79 -18.92 -12.33
C GLY A 93 -25.90 -18.88 -13.40
N GLU A 94 -27.07 -19.43 -13.07
CA GLU A 94 -28.28 -19.36 -13.93
C GLU A 94 -28.81 -17.92 -14.00
N LYS A 95 -28.78 -17.21 -12.88
CA LYS A 95 -29.11 -15.81 -12.76
C LYS A 95 -27.87 -15.01 -12.39
N HIS A 96 -27.51 -14.06 -13.24
CA HIS A 96 -26.30 -13.26 -13.06
C HIS A 96 -26.29 -12.48 -11.73
N PRO A 97 -25.18 -12.46 -10.98
CA PRO A 97 -25.07 -11.84 -9.64
C PRO A 97 -25.59 -10.40 -9.56
N ILE A 98 -25.38 -9.57 -10.57
CA ILE A 98 -25.87 -8.19 -10.59
C ILE A 98 -27.40 -8.09 -10.50
N LYS A 99 -28.14 -9.10 -11.02
CA LYS A 99 -29.59 -9.15 -10.87
C LYS A 99 -29.99 -9.44 -9.41
N TYR A 100 -29.25 -10.31 -8.73
CA TYR A 100 -29.42 -10.51 -7.28
C TYR A 100 -29.13 -9.22 -6.51
N PHE A 101 -28.05 -8.52 -6.84
CA PHE A 101 -27.72 -7.25 -6.19
C PHE A 101 -28.81 -6.21 -6.39
N ALA A 102 -29.37 -6.11 -7.61
CA ALA A 102 -30.50 -5.24 -7.86
C ALA A 102 -31.74 -5.58 -7.04
N GLU A 103 -32.04 -6.88 -6.86
CA GLU A 103 -33.12 -7.34 -6.00
C GLU A 103 -32.86 -7.01 -4.54
N PHE A 104 -31.67 -7.31 -4.02
CA PHE A 104 -31.29 -6.99 -2.66
C PHE A 104 -31.38 -5.48 -2.37
N LEU A 105 -30.94 -4.65 -3.29
CA LEU A 105 -31.06 -3.19 -3.17
C LEU A 105 -32.52 -2.71 -3.21
N LYS A 106 -33.40 -3.37 -3.99
CA LYS A 106 -34.84 -3.10 -3.96
C LYS A 106 -35.45 -3.46 -2.59
N GLU A 107 -35.12 -4.63 -2.05
CA GLU A 107 -35.58 -5.07 -0.72
C GLU A 107 -35.07 -4.14 0.38
N MET A 108 -33.88 -3.55 0.25
CA MET A 108 -33.33 -2.54 1.13
C MET A 108 -33.98 -1.14 0.96
N GLY A 109 -34.94 -0.99 0.04
CA GLY A 109 -35.60 0.28 -0.24
C GLY A 109 -34.75 1.29 -1.03
N LEU A 110 -33.67 0.83 -1.67
CA LEU A 110 -32.72 1.68 -2.38
C LEU A 110 -33.00 1.82 -3.89
N ALA A 111 -34.04 1.19 -4.41
CA ALA A 111 -34.36 1.13 -5.85
C ALA A 111 -34.54 2.51 -6.55
N ARG A 112 -34.92 3.53 -5.78
CA ARG A 112 -35.20 4.90 -6.27
C ARG A 112 -34.34 5.96 -5.56
N LYS A 113 -33.26 5.52 -4.92
CA LYS A 113 -32.44 6.33 -4.04
C LYS A 113 -31.17 6.85 -4.74
N ARG A 114 -30.53 7.80 -4.11
CA ARG A 114 -29.25 8.38 -4.55
C ARG A 114 -28.11 7.64 -3.84
N MET A 115 -27.31 6.91 -4.58
CA MET A 115 -26.19 6.14 -4.03
C MET A 115 -24.86 6.68 -4.55
N GLY A 116 -23.91 6.94 -3.65
CA GLY A 116 -22.51 7.09 -4.00
C GLY A 116 -21.93 5.72 -4.37
N THR A 117 -21.05 5.64 -5.37
CA THR A 117 -20.41 4.38 -5.75
C THR A 117 -19.00 4.59 -6.29
N ASP A 118 -18.12 3.64 -6.04
CA ASP A 118 -16.79 3.53 -6.66
C ASP A 118 -16.83 2.83 -8.03
N SER A 119 -17.98 2.21 -8.40
CA SER A 119 -18.13 1.51 -9.67
C SER A 119 -19.58 1.47 -10.17
N LYS A 120 -19.86 2.14 -11.25
CA LYS A 120 -21.19 2.09 -11.92
C LYS A 120 -21.52 0.72 -12.51
N ALA A 121 -20.52 -0.12 -12.77
CA ALA A 121 -20.74 -1.50 -13.17
C ALA A 121 -21.40 -2.33 -12.05
N GLY A 122 -21.18 -1.92 -10.80
CA GLY A 122 -21.77 -2.55 -9.61
C GLY A 122 -21.01 -3.77 -9.11
N ALA A 123 -19.82 -4.01 -9.66
CA ALA A 123 -18.92 -5.07 -9.22
C ALA A 123 -17.47 -4.72 -9.55
N SER A 124 -16.56 -5.24 -8.74
CA SER A 124 -15.14 -5.31 -9.06
C SER A 124 -14.62 -6.68 -8.63
N GLY A 125 -13.49 -7.09 -9.18
CA GLY A 125 -12.80 -8.32 -8.82
C GLY A 125 -11.42 -8.30 -9.47
N MET A 126 -10.53 -9.16 -8.98
CA MET A 126 -9.14 -9.22 -9.45
C MET A 126 -9.03 -9.43 -10.96
N TRP A 127 -9.95 -10.20 -11.55
CA TRP A 127 -9.95 -10.49 -12.99
C TRP A 127 -10.97 -9.69 -13.79
N GLY A 128 -11.55 -8.65 -13.17
CA GLY A 128 -12.49 -7.76 -13.81
C GLY A 128 -13.87 -8.38 -14.05
N TYR A 129 -14.90 -7.61 -13.83
CA TYR A 129 -16.27 -7.98 -14.08
C TYR A 129 -16.64 -7.72 -15.57
N LYS A 130 -17.29 -8.69 -16.22
CA LYS A 130 -17.68 -8.63 -17.64
C LYS A 130 -19.18 -8.82 -17.83
N GLY A 131 -20.00 -8.14 -17.05
CA GLY A 131 -21.45 -8.25 -17.15
C GLY A 131 -22.14 -6.91 -17.35
N GLN A 132 -23.47 -6.92 -17.19
CA GLN A 132 -24.25 -5.71 -17.25
C GLN A 132 -23.96 -4.80 -16.05
N PRO A 133 -23.86 -3.47 -16.24
CA PRO A 133 -23.74 -2.56 -15.14
C PRO A 133 -25.01 -2.53 -14.28
N LEU A 134 -24.85 -2.39 -12.97
CA LEU A 134 -25.96 -2.30 -12.02
C LEU A 134 -26.96 -1.19 -12.36
N THR A 135 -26.48 -0.11 -12.97
CA THR A 135 -27.31 1.01 -13.46
C THR A 135 -28.35 0.61 -14.51
N LYS A 136 -28.14 -0.49 -15.25
CA LYS A 136 -29.14 -1.02 -16.19
C LYS A 136 -30.26 -1.81 -15.49
N GLU A 137 -29.95 -2.45 -14.37
CA GLU A 137 -30.92 -3.22 -13.58
C GLU A 137 -31.74 -2.35 -12.62
N LEU A 138 -31.16 -1.20 -12.18
CA LEU A 138 -31.77 -0.22 -11.27
C LEU A 138 -31.89 1.15 -11.95
N ARG A 139 -32.73 1.25 -12.97
CA ARG A 139 -32.87 2.44 -13.81
C ARG A 139 -33.40 3.67 -13.08
N GLU A 140 -34.16 3.48 -12.00
CA GLU A 140 -34.73 4.57 -11.20
C GLU A 140 -33.79 5.07 -10.10
N ALA A 141 -32.76 4.30 -9.74
CA ALA A 141 -31.73 4.72 -8.80
C ALA A 141 -30.74 5.69 -9.47
N LYS A 142 -30.22 6.64 -8.68
CA LYS A 142 -29.17 7.56 -9.14
C LYS A 142 -27.84 7.17 -8.54
N PHE A 143 -26.92 6.71 -9.38
CA PHE A 143 -25.55 6.41 -8.99
C PHE A 143 -24.66 7.62 -9.25
N LEU A 144 -24.01 8.12 -8.19
CA LEU A 144 -23.07 9.24 -8.25
C LEU A 144 -21.66 8.72 -7.98
N ASP A 145 -20.70 9.30 -8.65
CA ASP A 145 -19.29 8.96 -8.42
C ASP A 145 -18.88 9.33 -6.99
N ALA A 146 -18.33 8.36 -6.29
CA ALA A 146 -17.78 8.46 -4.93
C ALA A 146 -16.43 7.71 -4.83
N GLY A 147 -15.75 7.49 -5.95
CA GLY A 147 -14.49 6.75 -6.00
C GLY A 147 -13.42 7.32 -5.09
N GLU A 148 -13.34 8.64 -4.96
CA GLU A 148 -12.36 9.33 -4.13
C GLU A 148 -12.75 9.43 -2.64
N LEU A 149 -13.95 9.00 -2.24
CA LEU A 149 -14.41 9.15 -0.86
C LEU A 149 -13.52 8.39 0.11
N ILE A 150 -13.34 7.09 -0.10
CA ILE A 150 -12.55 6.25 0.81
C ILE A 150 -11.04 6.51 0.67
N PRO A 151 -10.45 6.66 -0.54
CA PRO A 151 -9.06 7.08 -0.67
C PRO A 151 -8.75 8.38 0.10
N SER A 152 -9.62 9.39 0.04
CA SER A 152 -9.43 10.64 0.80
C SER A 152 -9.52 10.46 2.33
N MET A 153 -10.28 9.47 2.80
CA MET A 153 -10.31 9.13 4.23
C MET A 153 -9.03 8.42 4.70
N ARG A 154 -8.40 7.64 3.83
CA ARG A 154 -7.15 6.91 4.08
C ARG A 154 -5.91 7.80 4.06
N LEU A 155 -6.01 8.99 3.47
CA LEU A 155 -4.88 9.92 3.30
C LEU A 155 -4.21 10.27 4.63
N VAL A 156 -4.98 10.59 5.67
CA VAL A 156 -4.50 10.86 7.03
C VAL A 156 -4.79 9.65 7.89
N LYS A 157 -3.74 8.99 8.36
CA LYS A 157 -3.80 7.78 9.16
C LYS A 157 -4.24 8.08 10.59
N SER A 158 -5.08 7.24 11.15
CA SER A 158 -5.41 7.27 12.58
C SER A 158 -4.22 6.77 13.42
N GLU A 159 -4.24 7.05 14.72
CA GLU A 159 -3.22 6.56 15.65
C GLU A 159 -3.08 5.03 15.64
N GLU A 160 -4.20 4.31 15.43
CA GLU A 160 -4.18 2.85 15.35
C GLU A 160 -3.48 2.38 14.06
N GLU A 161 -3.72 3.05 12.92
CA GLU A 161 -3.04 2.78 11.65
C GLU A 161 -1.52 3.07 11.75
N ILE A 162 -1.18 4.22 12.34
CA ILE A 162 0.22 4.61 12.58
C ILE A 162 0.93 3.57 13.46
N ALA A 163 0.27 3.07 14.50
CA ALA A 163 0.85 2.05 15.39
C ALA A 163 1.16 0.73 14.63
N LEU A 164 0.27 0.30 13.73
CA LEU A 164 0.50 -0.88 12.88
C LEU A 164 1.67 -0.68 11.93
N MET A 165 1.78 0.50 11.32
CA MET A 165 2.87 0.82 10.39
C MET A 165 4.21 0.97 11.12
N ARG A 166 4.24 1.48 12.35
CA ARG A 166 5.44 1.47 13.21
C ARG A 166 5.90 0.06 13.54
N GLU A 167 4.95 -0.85 13.82
CA GLU A 167 5.28 -2.25 14.06
C GLU A 167 5.81 -2.92 12.78
N SER A 168 5.18 -2.68 11.63
CA SER A 168 5.64 -3.12 10.33
C SER A 168 7.10 -2.72 10.06
N ALA A 169 7.45 -1.45 10.33
CA ALA A 169 8.78 -0.91 10.12
C ALA A 169 9.87 -1.59 10.95
N LYS A 170 9.57 -2.02 12.19
CA LYS A 170 10.53 -2.77 13.02
C LYS A 170 10.93 -4.08 12.36
N TRP A 171 9.96 -4.80 11.82
CA TRP A 171 10.20 -6.09 11.15
C TRP A 171 10.88 -5.93 9.80
N ALA A 172 10.63 -4.81 9.10
CA ALA A 172 11.34 -4.48 7.88
C ALA A 172 12.85 -4.29 8.11
N ASN A 173 13.25 -3.69 9.25
CA ASN A 173 14.67 -3.57 9.60
C ASN A 173 15.32 -4.95 9.78
N LEU A 174 14.67 -5.91 10.46
CA LEU A 174 15.18 -7.27 10.57
C LEU A 174 15.35 -7.93 9.19
N ALA A 175 14.34 -7.83 8.33
CA ALA A 175 14.39 -8.46 7.02
C ALA A 175 15.45 -7.83 6.11
N GLN A 176 15.67 -6.51 6.20
CA GLN A 176 16.75 -5.82 5.48
C GLN A 176 18.12 -6.26 6.01
N THR A 177 18.26 -6.49 7.32
CA THR A 177 19.49 -7.04 7.91
C THR A 177 19.79 -8.42 7.31
N LEU A 178 18.81 -9.32 7.28
CA LEU A 178 18.98 -10.66 6.71
C LEU A 178 19.29 -10.63 5.20
N LEU A 179 18.64 -9.72 4.45
CA LEU A 179 18.99 -9.53 3.04
C LEU A 179 20.46 -9.15 2.86
N GLN A 180 20.97 -8.22 3.68
CA GLN A 180 22.35 -7.76 3.60
C GLN A 180 23.34 -8.85 4.05
N GLU A 181 23.04 -9.57 5.12
CA GLU A 181 23.90 -10.62 5.67
C GLU A 181 24.02 -11.85 4.76
N TYR A 182 22.96 -12.16 4.00
CA TYR A 182 22.95 -13.34 3.14
C TYR A 182 23.58 -13.11 1.74
N VAL A 183 23.94 -11.88 1.42
CA VAL A 183 24.65 -11.59 0.16
C VAL A 183 26.04 -12.23 0.21
N ALA A 184 26.32 -13.13 -0.74
CA ALA A 184 27.62 -13.76 -0.92
C ALA A 184 27.99 -13.85 -2.40
N ASP A 185 29.31 -13.91 -2.69
CA ASP A 185 29.78 -14.02 -4.06
C ASP A 185 29.33 -15.34 -4.69
N GLY A 186 28.65 -15.25 -5.83
CA GLY A 186 28.10 -16.39 -6.52
C GLY A 186 26.71 -16.83 -6.07
N SER A 187 26.15 -16.25 -5.00
CA SER A 187 24.76 -16.55 -4.60
C SER A 187 23.75 -16.04 -5.63
N TRP A 188 22.60 -16.70 -5.70
CA TRP A 188 21.50 -16.25 -6.53
C TRP A 188 20.62 -15.28 -5.72
N ASP A 189 20.20 -14.20 -6.36
CA ASP A 189 19.35 -13.19 -5.73
C ASP A 189 18.05 -13.77 -5.18
N VAL A 190 17.42 -14.70 -5.89
CA VAL A 190 16.19 -15.39 -5.45
C VAL A 190 16.41 -16.28 -4.22
N GLU A 191 17.58 -16.91 -4.07
CA GLU A 191 17.91 -17.75 -2.91
C GLU A 191 18.07 -16.87 -1.66
N VAL A 192 18.80 -15.75 -1.79
CA VAL A 192 18.97 -14.76 -0.71
C VAL A 192 17.62 -14.16 -0.31
N ALA A 193 16.81 -13.76 -1.29
CA ALA A 193 15.48 -13.19 -1.06
C ALA A 193 14.55 -14.17 -0.33
N LEU A 194 14.51 -15.45 -0.76
CA LEU A 194 13.68 -16.47 -0.12
C LEU A 194 14.14 -16.78 1.29
N ALA A 195 15.46 -16.92 1.51
CA ALA A 195 16.02 -17.19 2.84
C ALA A 195 15.65 -16.04 3.82
N ALA A 196 15.91 -14.79 3.46
CA ALA A 196 15.60 -13.62 4.28
C ALA A 196 14.08 -13.50 4.57
N THR A 197 13.23 -13.69 3.54
CA THR A 197 11.76 -13.66 3.67
C THR A 197 11.26 -14.73 4.64
N GLN A 198 11.71 -15.96 4.50
CA GLN A 198 11.26 -17.09 5.32
C GLN A 198 11.72 -16.96 6.76
N GLU A 199 12.98 -16.62 6.98
CA GLU A 199 13.53 -16.47 8.32
C GLU A 199 12.91 -15.29 9.06
N ALA A 200 12.84 -14.09 8.45
CA ALA A 200 12.18 -12.93 9.03
C ALA A 200 10.71 -13.23 9.37
N SER A 201 9.98 -13.88 8.45
CA SER A 201 8.58 -14.27 8.68
C SER A 201 8.43 -15.26 9.83
N ALA A 202 9.31 -16.24 9.94
CA ALA A 202 9.28 -17.24 11.01
C ALA A 202 9.58 -16.60 12.39
N ILE A 203 10.62 -15.76 12.47
CA ILE A 203 10.97 -15.02 13.69
C ILE A 203 9.81 -14.11 14.10
N MET A 204 9.26 -13.35 13.15
CA MET A 204 8.14 -12.45 13.38
C MET A 204 6.93 -13.18 13.94
N LYS A 205 6.44 -14.23 13.25
CA LYS A 205 5.28 -15.02 13.71
C LYS A 205 5.50 -15.66 15.08
N LYS A 206 6.69 -16.18 15.34
CA LYS A 206 7.05 -16.76 16.65
C LYS A 206 7.04 -15.69 17.75
N THR A 207 7.53 -14.50 17.47
CA THR A 207 7.65 -13.41 18.44
C THR A 207 6.31 -12.74 18.73
N LEU A 208 5.51 -12.49 17.69
CA LEU A 208 4.19 -11.85 17.81
C LEU A 208 3.14 -12.80 18.40
N GLY A 209 3.33 -14.10 18.22
CA GLY A 209 2.47 -15.14 18.80
C GLY A 209 1.22 -15.45 17.97
N PRO A 210 0.32 -16.31 18.51
CA PRO A 210 -0.81 -16.85 17.76
C PRO A 210 -1.92 -15.84 17.44
N GLU A 211 -1.95 -14.71 18.13
CA GLU A 211 -2.93 -13.64 17.87
C GLU A 211 -2.61 -12.83 16.60
N TYR A 212 -1.38 -12.96 16.10
CA TYR A 212 -0.97 -12.32 14.87
C TYR A 212 -1.28 -13.20 13.66
N VAL A 213 -2.13 -12.70 12.76
CA VAL A 213 -2.47 -13.34 11.49
C VAL A 213 -2.14 -12.38 10.35
N PRO A 214 -1.28 -12.77 9.41
CA PRO A 214 -1.06 -11.96 8.21
C PRO A 214 -2.31 -11.99 7.34
N LEU A 215 -2.75 -10.83 6.85
CA LEU A 215 -4.02 -10.70 6.15
C LEU A 215 -3.91 -10.91 4.64
N ARG A 216 -2.74 -10.66 4.05
CA ARG A 216 -2.58 -10.66 2.59
C ARG A 216 -1.76 -11.82 2.05
N SER A 217 -0.96 -12.47 2.86
CA SER A 217 -0.06 -13.53 2.44
C SER A 217 0.24 -14.47 3.59
N THR A 218 0.57 -15.71 3.29
CA THR A 218 1.09 -16.69 4.26
C THR A 218 2.40 -16.20 4.90
N TYR A 219 3.21 -15.45 4.15
CA TYR A 219 4.44 -14.83 4.61
C TYR A 219 4.18 -13.34 4.85
N PRO A 220 4.27 -12.86 6.11
CA PRO A 220 4.03 -11.43 6.41
C PRO A 220 5.14 -10.52 5.89
N VAL A 221 6.33 -11.04 5.68
CA VAL A 221 7.49 -10.33 5.14
C VAL A 221 7.62 -10.64 3.66
N ASN A 222 7.85 -9.61 2.85
CA ASN A 222 8.31 -9.73 1.48
C ASN A 222 9.63 -8.97 1.37
N ALA A 223 10.72 -9.70 1.19
CA ALA A 223 12.07 -9.14 1.10
C ALA A 223 12.77 -9.68 -0.16
N GLY A 224 13.44 -8.80 -0.90
CA GLY A 224 14.13 -9.23 -2.11
C GLY A 224 14.74 -8.09 -2.91
N PHE A 225 15.22 -8.42 -4.10
CA PHE A 225 15.94 -7.49 -4.95
C PHE A 225 15.22 -7.20 -6.27
N ARG A 226 14.19 -7.93 -6.62
CA ARG A 226 13.49 -7.83 -7.92
C ARG A 226 14.44 -7.86 -9.13
N GLY A 227 15.55 -8.59 -9.04
CA GLY A 227 16.60 -8.61 -10.06
C GLY A 227 17.39 -7.30 -10.19
N GLN A 228 17.24 -6.35 -9.25
CA GLN A 228 17.96 -5.07 -9.25
C GLN A 228 19.40 -5.21 -8.74
N ILE A 229 20.22 -5.95 -9.51
CA ILE A 229 21.61 -6.28 -9.20
C ILE A 229 22.50 -5.87 -10.36
N GLY A 230 23.66 -5.27 -10.05
CA GLY A 230 24.62 -4.76 -11.01
C GLY A 230 23.98 -3.73 -11.96
N GLU A 231 24.18 -3.87 -13.26
CA GLU A 231 23.60 -2.97 -14.26
C GLU A 231 22.05 -2.97 -14.28
N MET A 232 21.42 -4.08 -13.85
CA MET A 232 19.95 -4.15 -13.80
C MET A 232 19.36 -3.38 -12.63
N SER A 233 20.14 -2.94 -11.66
CA SER A 233 19.68 -1.98 -10.66
C SER A 233 19.25 -0.64 -11.30
N ALA A 234 19.70 -0.35 -12.52
CA ALA A 234 19.28 0.83 -13.31
C ALA A 234 17.85 0.73 -13.88
N ILE A 235 17.13 -0.37 -13.66
CA ILE A 235 15.74 -0.55 -14.07
C ILE A 235 14.84 -0.51 -12.83
N PRO A 236 14.14 0.63 -12.56
CA PRO A 236 13.39 0.83 -11.30
C PRO A 236 12.30 -0.22 -11.07
N HIS A 237 11.60 -0.65 -12.11
CA HIS A 237 10.59 -1.71 -12.10
C HIS A 237 11.09 -2.98 -12.79
N SER A 238 12.32 -3.39 -12.47
CA SER A 238 12.84 -4.68 -12.96
C SER A 238 11.95 -5.81 -12.46
N THR A 239 11.69 -6.77 -13.32
CA THR A 239 11.05 -8.03 -12.94
C THR A 239 12.10 -9.00 -12.42
N ALA A 240 11.72 -9.82 -11.43
CA ALA A 240 12.61 -10.81 -10.84
C ALA A 240 13.14 -11.77 -11.92
N THR A 241 14.37 -11.52 -12.33
CA THR A 241 15.13 -12.42 -13.21
C THR A 241 16.26 -12.98 -12.37
N PRO A 242 16.37 -14.31 -12.20
CA PRO A 242 17.44 -14.89 -11.39
C PRO A 242 18.81 -14.37 -11.82
N ARG A 243 19.54 -13.78 -10.90
CA ARG A 243 20.86 -13.23 -11.14
C ARG A 243 21.84 -13.69 -10.08
N THR A 244 23.05 -13.93 -10.54
CA THR A 244 24.16 -14.23 -9.64
C THR A 244 24.76 -12.93 -9.14
N ILE A 245 24.86 -12.78 -7.84
CA ILE A 245 25.49 -11.64 -7.17
C ILE A 245 27.01 -11.75 -7.29
N ARG A 246 27.69 -10.66 -7.61
CA ARG A 246 29.14 -10.59 -7.80
C ARG A 246 29.75 -9.39 -7.06
N LYS A 247 30.99 -9.54 -6.62
CA LYS A 247 31.75 -8.38 -6.11
C LYS A 247 31.85 -7.26 -7.14
N GLY A 248 31.53 -6.04 -6.70
CA GLY A 248 31.40 -4.86 -7.54
C GLY A 248 29.98 -4.47 -7.90
N ASP A 249 28.99 -5.34 -7.64
CA ASP A 249 27.61 -5.06 -7.91
C ASP A 249 27.04 -3.97 -6.98
N VAL A 250 26.20 -3.12 -7.57
CA VAL A 250 25.22 -2.31 -6.84
C VAL A 250 23.94 -3.11 -6.71
N ILE A 251 23.42 -3.23 -5.52
CA ILE A 251 22.26 -4.07 -5.19
C ILE A 251 21.20 -3.20 -4.54
N ILE A 252 19.95 -3.23 -5.03
CA ILE A 252 18.83 -2.56 -4.36
C ILE A 252 17.96 -3.64 -3.71
N GLY A 253 17.95 -3.66 -2.38
CA GLY A 253 17.07 -4.50 -1.58
C GLY A 253 15.81 -3.75 -1.20
N GLU A 254 14.66 -4.41 -1.32
CA GLU A 254 13.32 -3.89 -0.97
C GLU A 254 12.65 -4.80 0.03
N VAL A 255 12.06 -4.21 1.05
CA VAL A 255 11.32 -4.93 2.09
C VAL A 255 9.98 -4.27 2.35
N THR A 256 8.92 -5.08 2.37
CA THR A 256 7.60 -4.72 2.87
C THR A 256 7.14 -5.74 3.91
N VAL A 257 6.38 -5.29 4.92
CA VAL A 257 5.89 -6.17 5.99
C VAL A 257 4.44 -5.87 6.30
N ASP A 258 3.58 -6.91 6.33
CA ASP A 258 2.15 -6.78 6.66
C ASP A 258 1.92 -6.90 8.17
N ILE A 259 1.31 -5.87 8.76
CA ILE A 259 0.74 -5.89 10.10
C ILE A 259 -0.71 -5.42 10.03
N GLY A 260 -1.64 -6.33 10.19
CA GLY A 260 -3.07 -6.00 10.15
C GLY A 260 -3.53 -5.40 8.82
N GLY A 261 -2.91 -5.78 7.71
CA GLY A 261 -3.15 -5.25 6.38
C GLY A 261 -2.38 -3.98 6.03
N TYR A 262 -1.72 -3.34 7.00
CA TYR A 262 -0.90 -2.14 6.79
C TYR A 262 0.57 -2.51 6.59
N SER A 263 1.24 -1.85 5.67
CA SER A 263 2.63 -2.11 5.37
C SER A 263 3.48 -0.85 5.34
N CYS A 264 4.75 -1.01 5.71
CA CYS A 264 5.82 -0.05 5.43
C CYS A 264 6.57 -0.46 4.17
N GLU A 265 7.42 0.42 3.70
CA GLU A 265 8.39 0.18 2.64
C GLU A 265 9.77 0.63 3.11
N LEU A 266 10.76 -0.23 2.91
CA LEU A 266 12.16 0.02 3.21
C LEU A 266 13.00 -0.45 2.04
N GLU A 267 13.77 0.45 1.42
CA GLU A 267 14.73 0.05 0.38
C GLU A 267 16.11 0.60 0.68
N ARG A 268 17.13 -0.20 0.33
CA ARG A 268 18.52 0.21 0.47
C ARG A 268 19.34 -0.19 -0.75
N THR A 269 20.08 0.77 -1.27
CA THR A 269 21.17 0.51 -2.20
C THR A 269 22.39 0.07 -1.39
N MET A 270 22.86 -1.13 -1.68
CA MET A 270 24.07 -1.72 -1.10
C MET A 270 25.12 -1.89 -2.19
N ILE A 271 26.39 -1.94 -1.82
CA ILE A 271 27.49 -2.22 -2.74
C ILE A 271 28.27 -3.42 -2.23
N PHE A 272 28.37 -4.47 -3.07
CA PHE A 272 29.13 -5.66 -2.71
C PHE A 272 30.60 -5.48 -3.07
N GLY A 273 31.46 -5.53 -2.08
CA GLY A 273 32.89 -5.24 -2.22
C GLY A 273 33.21 -3.73 -2.17
N LYS A 274 34.45 -3.36 -2.49
CA LYS A 274 34.91 -1.96 -2.38
C LYS A 274 34.25 -1.04 -3.40
N PRO A 275 33.51 -0.01 -2.98
CA PRO A 275 32.87 0.93 -3.89
C PRO A 275 33.87 1.69 -4.76
N THR A 276 33.61 1.79 -6.07
CA THR A 276 34.35 2.64 -7.00
C THR A 276 34.07 4.14 -6.74
N THR A 277 34.92 5.03 -7.25
CA THR A 277 34.70 6.49 -7.16
C THR A 277 33.38 6.91 -7.80
N LYS A 278 33.00 6.29 -8.93
CA LYS A 278 31.73 6.56 -9.61
C LYS A 278 30.55 6.14 -8.73
N GLN A 279 30.57 4.93 -8.18
CA GLN A 279 29.51 4.43 -7.29
C GLN A 279 29.34 5.30 -6.04
N ARG A 280 30.45 5.71 -5.38
CA ARG A 280 30.41 6.63 -4.24
C ARG A 280 29.74 7.97 -4.59
N ARG A 281 30.08 8.52 -5.74
CA ARG A 281 29.50 9.80 -6.20
C ARG A 281 27.97 9.68 -6.36
N TYR A 282 27.48 8.63 -7.02
CA TYR A 282 26.05 8.41 -7.25
C TYR A 282 25.32 8.18 -5.94
N PHE A 283 25.86 7.30 -5.10
CA PHE A 283 25.33 7.00 -3.78
C PHE A 283 25.19 8.27 -2.92
N ASN A 284 26.23 9.06 -2.81
CA ASN A 284 26.22 10.27 -1.98
C ASN A 284 25.23 11.32 -2.50
N VAL A 285 25.10 11.48 -3.81
CA VAL A 285 24.10 12.41 -4.39
C VAL A 285 22.68 11.94 -4.15
N MET A 286 22.41 10.64 -4.21
CA MET A 286 21.10 10.07 -3.87
C MET A 286 20.77 10.31 -2.38
N VAL A 287 21.73 10.08 -1.47
CA VAL A 287 21.55 10.36 -0.03
C VAL A 287 21.33 11.86 0.21
N GLU A 288 22.10 12.76 -0.47
CA GLU A 288 21.90 14.21 -0.37
C GLU A 288 20.48 14.62 -0.82
N ALA A 289 19.96 14.00 -1.87
CA ALA A 289 18.59 14.24 -2.35
C ALA A 289 17.54 13.79 -1.33
N MET A 290 17.74 12.63 -0.70
CA MET A 290 16.87 12.13 0.36
C MET A 290 16.86 13.05 1.59
N GLU A 291 18.02 13.52 2.01
CA GLU A 291 18.15 14.50 3.10
C GLU A 291 17.49 15.85 2.77
N ALA A 292 17.53 16.27 1.50
CA ALA A 292 16.82 17.47 1.05
C ALA A 292 15.30 17.28 1.13
N ALA A 293 14.79 16.10 0.77
CA ALA A 293 13.40 15.75 0.95
C ALA A 293 13.00 15.84 2.44
N PHE A 294 13.74 15.19 3.34
CA PHE A 294 13.41 15.16 4.78
C PHE A 294 13.35 16.56 5.39
N ARG A 295 14.25 17.47 5.00
CA ARG A 295 14.21 18.88 5.45
C ARG A 295 12.99 19.66 4.95
N THR A 296 12.34 19.18 3.90
CA THR A 296 11.17 19.84 3.29
C THR A 296 9.85 19.38 3.90
N PHE A 297 9.81 18.21 4.58
CA PHE A 297 8.62 17.75 5.29
C PHE A 297 8.27 18.69 6.45
N LYS A 298 7.23 19.51 6.22
CA LYS A 298 6.67 20.44 7.22
C LYS A 298 5.15 20.50 7.04
N LEU A 299 4.40 20.73 8.11
CA LEU A 299 2.97 20.96 8.01
C LEU A 299 2.67 22.11 7.03
N GLY A 300 1.73 21.85 6.12
CA GLY A 300 1.31 22.82 5.12
C GLY A 300 2.27 23.00 3.92
N ALA A 301 3.40 22.29 3.88
CA ALA A 301 4.20 22.19 2.66
C ALA A 301 3.41 21.37 1.61
N LYS A 302 3.64 21.66 0.32
CA LYS A 302 3.05 20.89 -0.76
C LYS A 302 3.85 19.62 -1.02
N CYS A 303 3.18 18.54 -1.42
CA CYS A 303 3.84 17.33 -1.90
C CYS A 303 4.84 17.65 -3.04
N SER A 304 4.48 18.58 -3.93
CA SER A 304 5.35 19.04 -5.01
C SER A 304 6.63 19.73 -4.53
N ASP A 305 6.66 20.32 -3.34
CA ASP A 305 7.87 21.00 -2.85
C ASP A 305 8.95 19.99 -2.44
N ILE A 306 8.55 18.80 -1.97
CA ILE A 306 9.47 17.71 -1.63
C ILE A 306 10.16 17.20 -2.90
N ASP A 307 9.38 16.94 -3.96
CA ASP A 307 9.94 16.49 -5.23
C ASP A 307 10.86 17.55 -5.87
N LYS A 308 10.46 18.82 -5.85
CA LYS A 308 11.32 19.91 -6.31
C LYS A 308 12.65 19.97 -5.55
N ALA A 309 12.64 19.72 -4.23
CA ALA A 309 13.86 19.75 -3.42
C ALA A 309 14.84 18.64 -3.84
N THR A 310 14.34 17.42 -4.09
CA THR A 310 15.18 16.31 -4.56
C THR A 310 15.71 16.54 -5.96
N ILE A 311 14.84 16.98 -6.88
CA ILE A 311 15.22 17.31 -8.28
C ILE A 311 16.27 18.43 -8.32
N ALA A 312 16.21 19.41 -7.41
CA ALA A 312 17.22 20.47 -7.33
C ALA A 312 18.61 19.93 -6.99
N VAL A 313 18.71 18.94 -6.08
CA VAL A 313 19.98 18.27 -5.76
C VAL A 313 20.50 17.51 -6.98
N PHE A 314 19.68 16.69 -7.62
CA PHE A 314 20.07 15.95 -8.82
C PHE A 314 20.49 16.87 -9.97
N LYS A 315 19.79 17.99 -10.16
CA LYS A 315 20.14 19.01 -11.16
C LYS A 315 21.48 19.65 -10.87
N LYS A 316 21.75 20.05 -9.61
CA LYS A 316 23.04 20.63 -9.17
C LYS A 316 24.20 19.65 -9.39
N ALA A 317 23.98 18.35 -9.18
CA ALA A 317 24.98 17.31 -9.41
C ALA A 317 25.19 16.95 -10.89
N GLY A 318 24.32 17.44 -11.80
CA GLY A 318 24.32 17.08 -13.23
C GLY A 318 23.57 15.79 -13.53
N PHE A 319 22.76 15.27 -12.61
CA PHE A 319 22.09 13.97 -12.69
C PHE A 319 20.59 14.05 -12.98
N ALA A 320 20.02 15.21 -13.26
CA ALA A 320 18.59 15.37 -13.52
C ALA A 320 18.07 14.46 -14.65
N HIS A 321 18.89 14.16 -15.66
CA HIS A 321 18.56 13.28 -16.77
C HIS A 321 18.51 11.78 -16.40
N LEU A 322 18.98 11.44 -15.20
CA LEU A 322 18.97 10.07 -14.66
C LEU A 322 17.76 9.78 -13.77
N VAL A 323 16.94 10.78 -13.47
CA VAL A 323 15.70 10.62 -12.70
C VAL A 323 14.63 9.98 -13.60
N LYS A 324 13.96 8.93 -13.10
CA LYS A 324 12.95 8.18 -13.87
C LYS A 324 11.56 8.16 -13.23
N HIS A 325 11.42 8.60 -11.99
CA HIS A 325 10.14 8.64 -11.26
C HIS A 325 10.13 9.78 -10.24
N HIS A 326 8.96 10.06 -9.67
CA HIS A 326 8.78 11.04 -8.61
C HIS A 326 9.43 10.59 -7.29
N THR A 327 9.50 11.50 -6.33
CA THR A 327 10.24 11.27 -5.06
C THR A 327 9.57 10.28 -4.11
N GLY A 328 8.28 9.96 -4.29
CA GLY A 328 7.60 8.99 -3.44
C GLY A 328 6.08 9.08 -3.51
N HIS A 329 5.41 8.27 -2.71
CA HIS A 329 3.96 8.09 -2.71
C HIS A 329 3.43 7.78 -1.32
N GLY A 330 2.12 7.95 -1.11
CA GLY A 330 1.44 7.43 0.07
C GLY A 330 1.46 5.91 0.10
N LEU A 331 1.39 5.35 1.29
CA LEU A 331 1.27 3.91 1.51
C LEU A 331 0.48 3.62 2.79
N GLY A 332 0.09 2.39 2.96
CA GLY A 332 -0.71 1.94 4.11
C GLY A 332 -1.33 0.59 3.82
N LEU A 333 -2.62 0.56 3.48
CA LEU A 333 -3.31 -0.65 3.02
C LEU A 333 -2.89 -1.04 1.60
N GLU A 334 -2.45 -0.12 0.79
CA GLU A 334 -1.88 -0.36 -0.53
C GLU A 334 -0.42 0.11 -0.55
N GLY A 335 0.43 -0.57 -1.31
CA GLY A 335 1.82 -0.17 -1.48
C GLY A 335 1.94 1.21 -2.11
N HIS A 336 1.03 1.53 -3.04
CA HIS A 336 0.93 2.85 -3.67
C HIS A 336 -0.49 3.40 -3.49
N GLU A 337 -0.62 4.50 -2.76
CA GLU A 337 -1.86 5.26 -2.58
C GLU A 337 -1.56 6.77 -2.50
N PRO A 338 -2.55 7.66 -2.65
CA PRO A 338 -2.32 9.10 -2.44
C PRO A 338 -1.76 9.42 -1.04
N PRO A 339 -0.96 10.51 -0.90
CA PRO A 339 -0.61 11.49 -1.92
C PRO A 339 0.66 11.09 -2.69
N TRP A 340 0.89 11.72 -3.85
CA TRP A 340 2.09 11.55 -4.65
C TRP A 340 3.08 12.68 -4.35
N LEU A 341 4.33 12.36 -4.06
CA LEU A 341 5.41 13.36 -3.92
C LEU A 341 5.95 13.69 -5.33
N ASP A 342 5.16 14.46 -6.08
CA ASP A 342 5.36 14.76 -7.49
C ASP A 342 5.14 16.25 -7.75
N VAL A 343 5.88 16.82 -8.69
CA VAL A 343 5.79 18.26 -9.06
C VAL A 343 4.38 18.69 -9.48
N GLY A 344 3.52 17.76 -9.90
CA GLY A 344 2.13 18.00 -10.28
C GLY A 344 1.13 17.93 -9.13
N ASN A 345 1.55 17.60 -7.89
CA ASN A 345 0.65 17.42 -6.76
C ASN A 345 0.79 18.53 -5.71
N ASP A 346 -0.24 19.36 -5.61
CA ASP A 346 -0.32 20.46 -4.64
C ASP A 346 -1.04 20.10 -3.32
N GLU A 347 -1.29 18.79 -3.05
CA GLU A 347 -1.83 18.35 -1.76
C GLU A 347 -0.91 18.82 -0.62
N LEU A 348 -1.53 19.37 0.43
CA LEU A 348 -0.79 19.91 1.57
C LEU A 348 -0.51 18.79 2.59
N LEU A 349 0.70 18.75 3.08
CA LEU A 349 1.10 17.84 4.15
C LEU A 349 0.35 18.18 5.44
N ARG A 350 -0.25 17.16 6.03
CA ARG A 350 -0.96 17.19 7.31
C ARG A 350 -0.39 16.13 8.24
N SER A 351 -0.45 16.38 9.54
CA SER A 351 -0.10 15.37 10.56
C SER A 351 -0.89 14.09 10.34
N GLY A 352 -0.22 12.94 10.41
CA GLY A 352 -0.80 11.62 10.14
C GLY A 352 -0.71 11.16 8.68
N ILE A 353 -0.24 11.97 7.74
CA ILE A 353 0.09 11.48 6.39
C ILE A 353 1.35 10.61 6.49
N ILE A 354 1.31 9.43 5.86
CA ILE A 354 2.48 8.54 5.74
C ILE A 354 2.77 8.33 4.26
N VAL A 355 4.05 8.47 3.90
CA VAL A 355 4.54 8.33 2.52
C VAL A 355 5.83 7.51 2.48
N SER A 356 6.12 6.88 1.34
CA SER A 356 7.50 6.53 0.99
C SER A 356 8.26 7.79 0.58
N CYS A 357 9.55 7.84 0.87
CA CYS A 357 10.46 8.84 0.35
C CYS A 357 11.63 8.10 -0.29
N GLU A 358 11.65 8.07 -1.63
CA GLU A 358 12.48 7.16 -2.42
C GLU A 358 13.17 7.82 -3.62
N PRO A 359 13.85 8.98 -3.44
CA PRO A 359 14.53 9.61 -4.57
C PRO A 359 15.57 8.69 -5.19
N GLY A 360 15.55 8.53 -6.52
CA GLY A 360 16.42 7.61 -7.23
C GLY A 360 17.01 8.17 -8.51
N ILE A 361 18.19 7.68 -8.87
CA ILE A 361 18.89 7.97 -10.14
C ILE A 361 19.38 6.68 -10.78
N TYR A 362 19.27 6.59 -12.11
CA TYR A 362 19.44 5.34 -12.84
C TYR A 362 20.18 5.56 -14.16
N GLU A 363 21.42 5.07 -14.25
CA GLU A 363 22.22 5.12 -15.47
C GLU A 363 22.21 3.74 -16.15
N THR A 364 21.51 3.64 -17.26
CA THR A 364 21.44 2.38 -18.05
C THR A 364 22.83 1.92 -18.47
N GLY A 365 23.13 0.62 -18.28
CA GLY A 365 24.44 0.03 -18.53
C GLY A 365 25.46 0.29 -17.41
N PHE A 366 25.04 0.93 -16.29
CA PHE A 366 25.89 1.09 -15.12
C PHE A 366 25.20 0.60 -13.85
N ALA A 367 24.34 1.41 -13.23
CA ALA A 367 23.61 1.04 -12.02
C ALA A 367 22.49 2.04 -11.69
N GLY A 368 21.58 1.63 -10.79
CA GLY A 368 20.61 2.47 -10.11
C GLY A 368 20.96 2.66 -8.64
N PHE A 369 20.56 3.80 -8.08
CA PHE A 369 20.74 4.16 -6.68
C PHE A 369 19.44 4.74 -6.15
N ARG A 370 18.79 4.04 -5.21
CA ARG A 370 17.57 4.42 -4.54
C ARG A 370 17.58 3.91 -3.10
N HIS A 371 17.27 4.75 -2.15
CA HIS A 371 16.81 4.38 -0.84
C HIS A 371 15.32 4.68 -0.76
N SER A 372 14.55 3.92 0.00
CA SER A 372 13.21 4.26 0.43
C SER A 372 13.12 4.20 1.95
N ASP A 373 12.53 5.22 2.55
CA ASP A 373 12.10 5.21 3.94
C ASP A 373 10.61 5.55 4.03
N THR A 374 9.91 4.86 4.92
CA THR A 374 8.54 5.21 5.30
C THR A 374 8.57 6.38 6.27
N VAL A 375 7.93 7.48 5.90
CA VAL A 375 7.96 8.76 6.60
C VAL A 375 6.56 9.13 7.08
N LEU A 376 6.41 9.37 8.39
CA LEU A 376 5.23 9.98 8.99
C LEU A 376 5.43 11.49 9.07
N VAL A 377 4.45 12.25 8.59
CA VAL A 377 4.37 13.70 8.79
C VAL A 377 3.82 13.97 10.18
N THR A 378 4.59 14.68 11.00
CA THR A 378 4.23 15.12 12.35
C THR A 378 4.18 16.64 12.44
N GLU A 379 3.79 17.18 13.59
CA GLU A 379 3.85 18.62 13.84
C GLU A 379 5.29 19.16 13.83
N GLU A 380 6.26 18.35 14.22
CA GLU A 380 7.69 18.68 14.22
C GLU A 380 8.35 18.48 12.86
N GLY A 381 7.69 17.84 11.90
CA GLY A 381 8.23 17.55 10.56
C GLY A 381 8.22 16.06 10.22
N ALA A 382 9.28 15.58 9.56
CA ALA A 382 9.42 14.17 9.18
C ALA A 382 9.81 13.30 10.37
N GLU A 383 9.03 12.27 10.67
CA GLU A 383 9.42 11.15 11.52
C GLU A 383 9.67 9.92 10.65
N LEU A 384 10.87 9.37 10.70
CA LEU A 384 11.20 8.15 9.96
C LEU A 384 10.70 6.93 10.73
N LEU A 385 9.76 6.18 10.16
CA LEU A 385 9.29 4.92 10.75
C LEU A 385 10.28 3.80 10.53
N THR A 386 10.92 3.75 9.35
CA THR A 386 12.05 2.88 9.05
C THR A 386 13.36 3.58 9.45
N TYR A 387 14.30 2.85 10.02
CA TYR A 387 15.52 3.42 10.61
C TYR A 387 16.80 2.62 10.26
N TYR A 388 16.77 1.83 9.18
CA TYR A 388 17.95 1.11 8.69
C TYR A 388 19.04 2.09 8.25
N PRO A 389 20.34 1.77 8.40
CA PRO A 389 21.44 2.63 7.98
C PRO A 389 21.28 3.15 6.54
N ARG A 390 21.73 4.37 6.30
CA ARG A 390 21.69 5.04 4.99
C ARG A 390 23.07 5.42 4.47
N ASP A 391 24.10 5.27 5.29
CA ASP A 391 25.46 5.62 4.91
C ASP A 391 26.13 4.49 4.12
N LEU A 392 27.08 4.89 3.27
CA LEU A 392 27.77 3.98 2.38
C LEU A 392 28.63 2.94 3.09
N GLU A 393 29.15 3.29 4.29
CA GLU A 393 30.03 2.39 5.05
C GLU A 393 29.23 1.20 5.55
N SER A 394 28.10 1.44 6.21
CA SER A 394 27.18 0.40 6.71
C SER A 394 26.58 -0.46 5.60
N LEU A 395 26.43 0.10 4.39
CA LEU A 395 25.81 -0.56 3.23
C LEU A 395 26.83 -1.11 2.21
N THR A 396 28.12 -1.15 2.62
CA THR A 396 29.17 -1.84 1.88
C THR A 396 29.34 -3.25 2.42
N ILE A 397 29.00 -4.25 1.63
CA ILE A 397 29.12 -5.68 1.96
C ILE A 397 30.51 -6.15 1.56
N SER A 398 31.23 -6.81 2.46
CA SER A 398 32.66 -7.23 2.25
C SER A 398 32.80 -8.66 1.72
#